data_40600ac62fc0c30b9d730ff228b0eb92
#
_entry.id   40600ac62fc0c30b9d730ff228b0eb92
#
_cell.length_a   1.000
_cell.length_b   1.000
_cell.length_c   1.000
_cell.angle_alpha   90.00
_cell.angle_beta   90.00
_cell.angle_gamma   90.00
#
_symmetry.space_group_name_H-M   'P 1'
#
loop_
_entity.id
_entity.type
_entity.pdbx_description
1 polymer ?
#
loop_
_entity_poly.entity_id
_entity_poly.type
_entity_poly.pdbx_seq_one_letter_code
_entity_poly.pdbx_strand_id
1 'polypeptide(L)'
;MKQHSSHDSTGISRASAPSGRLDALDALRAVMMLLGVVLHVSLVYNSWKPGPGWAFKDTANAWPVLDAVWFFIHPFRLPLFYLSAGYLGALLVAKRGWAGFWNNRIRRICYPFAVFSALMGPLVIAASVYSFRALGGDPDPWGRVVSVFTSDRWLPLRHMLGMTRLNGVSAVGPGFHLWFLYDLMAYAALAVALHVAVRRLSDSSPKGAACIDRIRQTFSAGLAAVMAQPTVRTLVLTALYGSLLSATEQLGVPTPRVPSGWFVFTDASAWIPFLVYGGYFALGWSFFGAPLWSHMSRNPGWQLVLGGVLHLVLQVTGGPKGWHAEWPTYFLEAASTVLLVFGLLAFFLAYVNRPSSALRYLLDASYWVYLVHMPLVCVLPGLLGPDAWWTGTKFAAVLVLTYGLSLASYALFVRGKALGRFLGERAGS
;
A
#
# COMPACT_ATOMS: atom_id res chain seq x y z
N MET A 1 -23.34 -3.57 -51.05
CA MET A 1 -23.48 -3.74 -49.58
C MET A 1 -22.55 -4.86 -49.14
N LYS A 2 -21.33 -4.55 -48.68
CA LYS A 2 -20.37 -5.51 -48.10
C LYS A 2 -20.14 -5.05 -46.65
N GLN A 3 -20.65 -5.83 -45.71
CA GLN A 3 -20.38 -5.64 -44.28
C GLN A 3 -18.91 -6.02 -44.02
N HIS A 4 -18.10 -5.04 -43.61
CA HIS A 4 -16.79 -5.29 -43.00
C HIS A 4 -17.00 -5.64 -41.53
N SER A 5 -16.94 -6.95 -41.24
CA SER A 5 -16.78 -7.43 -39.87
C SER A 5 -15.32 -7.23 -39.43
N SER A 6 -15.07 -6.23 -38.62
CA SER A 6 -13.79 -6.08 -37.92
C SER A 6 -13.69 -7.16 -36.84
N HIS A 7 -12.92 -8.20 -37.10
CA HIS A 7 -12.48 -9.16 -36.09
C HIS A 7 -11.50 -8.45 -35.17
N ASP A 8 -11.99 -8.04 -33.98
CA ASP A 8 -11.16 -7.60 -32.87
C ASP A 8 -10.57 -8.85 -32.19
N SER A 9 -9.33 -9.20 -32.61
CA SER A 9 -8.63 -10.42 -32.19
C SER A 9 -7.90 -10.24 -30.83
N THR A 10 -8.54 -9.59 -29.85
CA THR A 10 -8.10 -9.66 -28.46
C THR A 10 -8.79 -10.84 -27.80
N GLY A 11 -8.16 -12.03 -27.88
CA GLY A 11 -8.64 -13.27 -27.28
C GLY A 11 -8.70 -13.29 -25.75
N ILE A 12 -9.22 -12.23 -25.13
CA ILE A 12 -9.57 -12.19 -23.71
C ILE A 12 -11.04 -12.60 -23.63
N SER A 13 -11.28 -13.88 -23.36
CA SER A 13 -12.61 -14.39 -23.01
C SER A 13 -13.27 -13.44 -22.01
N ARG A 14 -14.51 -13.02 -22.30
CA ARG A 14 -15.37 -12.22 -21.41
C ARG A 14 -15.78 -13.02 -20.14
N ALA A 15 -14.81 -13.52 -19.41
CA ALA A 15 -15.06 -14.17 -18.14
C ALA A 15 -15.37 -13.10 -17.07
N SER A 16 -16.65 -12.95 -16.75
CA SER A 16 -17.06 -12.18 -15.58
C SER A 16 -16.54 -12.91 -14.33
N ALA A 17 -15.70 -12.23 -13.54
CA ALA A 17 -15.29 -12.78 -12.26
C ALA A 17 -16.53 -13.01 -11.38
N PRO A 18 -16.65 -14.15 -10.67
CA PRO A 18 -17.73 -14.40 -9.74
C PRO A 18 -17.82 -13.28 -8.70
N SER A 19 -19.04 -12.83 -8.36
CA SER A 19 -19.26 -11.68 -7.45
C SER A 19 -18.54 -11.83 -6.11
N GLY A 20 -18.59 -13.00 -5.49
CA GLY A 20 -17.94 -13.27 -4.20
C GLY A 20 -16.41 -13.11 -4.20
N ARG A 21 -15.74 -13.31 -5.37
CA ARG A 21 -14.29 -13.07 -5.49
C ARG A 21 -13.97 -11.58 -5.45
N LEU A 22 -14.80 -10.74 -6.05
CA LEU A 22 -14.61 -9.29 -6.03
C LEU A 22 -14.83 -8.76 -4.62
N ASP A 23 -15.85 -9.24 -3.93
CA ASP A 23 -16.12 -8.85 -2.53
C ASP A 23 -14.96 -9.21 -1.61
N ALA A 24 -14.34 -10.39 -1.79
CA ALA A 24 -13.16 -10.81 -1.02
C ALA A 24 -11.94 -9.90 -1.26
N LEU A 25 -11.68 -9.50 -2.52
CA LEU A 25 -10.56 -8.60 -2.84
C LEU A 25 -10.83 -7.16 -2.38
N ASP A 26 -12.07 -6.70 -2.45
CA ASP A 26 -12.44 -5.39 -1.91
C ASP A 26 -12.30 -5.39 -0.39
N ALA A 27 -12.73 -6.44 0.31
CA ALA A 27 -12.53 -6.62 1.74
C ALA A 27 -11.05 -6.65 2.11
N LEU A 28 -10.23 -7.43 1.39
CA LEU A 28 -8.79 -7.47 1.58
C LEU A 28 -8.16 -6.07 1.51
N ARG A 29 -8.47 -5.32 0.46
CA ARG A 29 -7.94 -3.95 0.26
C ARG A 29 -8.33 -3.01 1.39
N ALA A 30 -9.59 -3.04 1.79
CA ALA A 30 -10.08 -2.18 2.85
C ALA A 30 -9.42 -2.50 4.20
N VAL A 31 -9.28 -3.78 4.55
CA VAL A 31 -8.54 -4.19 5.76
C VAL A 31 -7.09 -3.73 5.69
N MET A 32 -6.41 -3.90 4.54
CA MET A 32 -5.03 -3.41 4.37
C MET A 32 -4.93 -1.87 4.51
N MET A 33 -5.93 -1.12 4.06
CA MET A 33 -5.99 0.34 4.27
C MET A 33 -6.16 0.69 5.75
N LEU A 34 -7.12 0.05 6.43
CA LEU A 34 -7.37 0.29 7.85
C LEU A 34 -6.15 -0.08 8.70
N LEU A 35 -5.49 -1.21 8.45
CA LEU A 35 -4.24 -1.57 9.12
C LEU A 35 -3.13 -0.50 8.95
N GLY A 36 -3.23 0.34 7.92
CA GLY A 36 -2.34 1.49 7.77
C GLY A 36 -2.46 2.51 8.90
N VAL A 37 -3.65 2.73 9.42
CA VAL A 37 -3.87 3.62 10.58
C VAL A 37 -3.20 3.03 11.82
N VAL A 38 -3.41 1.73 12.09
CA VAL A 38 -2.76 1.03 13.22
C VAL A 38 -1.24 1.17 13.13
N LEU A 39 -0.69 0.95 11.93
CA LEU A 39 0.75 1.07 11.67
C LEU A 39 1.26 2.49 11.95
N HIS A 40 0.56 3.52 11.50
CA HIS A 40 1.00 4.91 11.69
C HIS A 40 0.86 5.36 13.14
N VAL A 41 -0.19 4.95 13.85
CA VAL A 41 -0.30 5.22 15.30
C VAL A 41 0.80 4.48 16.08
N SER A 42 1.13 3.23 15.68
CA SER A 42 2.22 2.49 16.34
C SER A 42 3.59 3.17 16.19
N LEU A 43 3.83 3.89 15.09
CA LEU A 43 5.07 4.66 14.89
C LEU A 43 5.25 5.80 15.89
N VAL A 44 4.17 6.36 16.44
CA VAL A 44 4.24 7.39 17.49
C VAL A 44 4.73 6.83 18.82
N TYR A 45 4.33 5.60 19.14
CA TYR A 45 4.51 4.98 20.45
C TYR A 45 5.46 3.78 20.47
N ASN A 46 6.12 3.45 19.35
CA ASN A 46 7.10 2.38 19.33
C ASN A 46 8.43 2.81 20.01
N SER A 47 9.29 1.85 20.36
CA SER A 47 10.51 2.09 21.12
C SER A 47 11.67 2.64 20.30
N TRP A 48 11.55 2.71 18.97
CA TRP A 48 12.65 3.16 18.11
C TRP A 48 12.86 4.66 18.15
N LYS A 49 14.08 5.09 17.82
CA LYS A 49 14.36 6.51 17.62
C LYS A 49 13.60 7.05 16.41
N PRO A 50 13.19 8.34 16.43
CA PRO A 50 12.69 8.98 15.22
C PRO A 50 13.66 8.79 14.06
N GLY A 51 13.13 8.45 12.90
CA GLY A 51 13.92 8.18 11.71
C GLY A 51 13.35 8.88 10.48
N PRO A 52 13.95 8.68 9.30
CA PRO A 52 13.42 9.22 8.05
C PRO A 52 11.95 8.87 7.87
N GLY A 53 11.13 9.87 7.62
CA GLY A 53 9.70 9.71 7.39
C GLY A 53 8.79 9.77 8.62
N TRP A 54 9.33 9.91 9.86
CA TRP A 54 8.52 10.12 11.06
C TRP A 54 9.15 11.16 11.98
N ALA A 55 8.52 12.32 12.10
CA ALA A 55 9.14 13.52 12.66
C ALA A 55 9.08 13.62 14.19
N PHE A 56 8.22 12.88 14.88
CA PHE A 56 8.04 12.97 16.33
C PHE A 56 7.66 11.62 16.95
N LYS A 57 7.89 11.52 18.26
CA LYS A 57 7.50 10.37 19.08
C LYS A 57 7.07 10.81 20.46
N ASP A 58 6.15 10.05 21.02
CA ASP A 58 5.77 10.16 22.44
C ASP A 58 6.59 9.15 23.25
N THR A 59 7.79 9.59 23.65
CA THR A 59 8.74 8.73 24.34
C THR A 59 8.30 8.38 25.76
N ALA A 60 7.47 9.24 26.40
CA ALA A 60 6.92 8.98 27.74
C ALA A 60 5.93 7.80 27.73
N ASN A 61 5.30 7.54 26.58
CA ASN A 61 4.31 6.48 26.40
C ASN A 61 4.80 5.38 25.43
N ALA A 62 6.10 5.25 25.22
CA ALA A 62 6.68 4.24 24.34
C ALA A 62 6.36 2.82 24.88
N TRP A 63 5.90 1.96 23.97
CA TRP A 63 5.53 0.58 24.28
C TRP A 63 6.15 -0.41 23.30
N PRO A 64 7.12 -1.24 23.74
CA PRO A 64 7.85 -2.16 22.84
C PRO A 64 6.98 -3.15 22.09
N VAL A 65 5.78 -3.49 22.60
CA VAL A 65 4.81 -4.33 21.87
C VAL A 65 4.42 -3.72 20.53
N LEU A 66 4.45 -2.39 20.39
CA LEU A 66 4.11 -1.71 19.14
C LEU A 66 5.20 -1.84 18.07
N ASP A 67 6.43 -2.17 18.47
CA ASP A 67 7.47 -2.58 17.55
C ASP A 67 7.07 -3.88 16.84
N ALA A 68 6.58 -4.85 17.62
CA ALA A 68 6.09 -6.12 17.10
C ALA A 68 4.84 -5.93 16.21
N VAL A 69 3.91 -5.06 16.60
CA VAL A 69 2.72 -4.74 15.79
C VAL A 69 3.13 -4.15 14.44
N TRP A 70 4.04 -3.20 14.42
CA TRP A 70 4.53 -2.58 13.20
C TRP A 70 5.22 -3.61 12.30
N PHE A 71 6.15 -4.39 12.85
CA PHE A 71 6.87 -5.43 12.11
C PHE A 71 5.94 -6.47 11.53
N PHE A 72 4.89 -6.87 12.26
CA PHE A 72 3.94 -7.87 11.80
C PHE A 72 3.10 -7.36 10.62
N ILE A 73 2.61 -6.11 10.68
CA ILE A 73 1.72 -5.56 9.66
C ILE A 73 2.48 -5.17 8.38
N HIS A 74 3.67 -4.64 8.53
CA HIS A 74 4.40 -3.99 7.45
C HIS A 74 4.72 -4.92 6.25
N PRO A 75 5.20 -6.16 6.43
CA PRO A 75 5.64 -7.01 5.32
C PRO A 75 4.55 -7.40 4.33
N PHE A 76 3.32 -7.63 4.76
CA PHE A 76 2.26 -8.16 3.90
C PHE A 76 1.26 -7.11 3.42
N ARG A 77 1.12 -5.98 4.13
CA ARG A 77 0.05 -5.00 3.89
C ARG A 77 0.11 -4.42 2.48
N LEU A 78 1.26 -3.87 2.09
CA LEU A 78 1.45 -3.26 0.78
C LEU A 78 1.51 -4.28 -0.36
N PRO A 79 2.25 -5.40 -0.26
CA PRO A 79 2.20 -6.47 -1.24
C PRO A 79 0.79 -6.92 -1.58
N LEU A 80 -0.06 -7.18 -0.59
CA LEU A 80 -1.46 -7.57 -0.80
C LEU A 80 -2.28 -6.49 -1.49
N PHE A 81 -2.04 -5.24 -1.12
CA PHE A 81 -2.74 -4.14 -1.75
C PHE A 81 -2.37 -3.99 -3.22
N TYR A 82 -1.08 -4.00 -3.56
CA TYR A 82 -0.64 -3.89 -4.96
C TYR A 82 -1.05 -5.10 -5.80
N LEU A 83 -0.99 -6.30 -5.24
CA LEU A 83 -1.47 -7.51 -5.90
C LEU A 83 -2.96 -7.40 -6.26
N SER A 84 -3.79 -6.99 -5.31
CA SER A 84 -5.22 -6.79 -5.56
C SER A 84 -5.49 -5.65 -6.55
N ALA A 85 -4.70 -4.57 -6.51
CA ALA A 85 -4.80 -3.45 -7.44
C ALA A 85 -4.45 -3.85 -8.87
N GLY A 86 -3.44 -4.70 -9.06
CA GLY A 86 -3.07 -5.27 -10.35
C GLY A 86 -4.19 -6.12 -10.96
N TYR A 87 -4.76 -7.04 -10.17
CA TYR A 87 -5.90 -7.85 -10.62
C TYR A 87 -7.11 -7.00 -11.03
N LEU A 88 -7.50 -6.03 -10.20
CA LEU A 88 -8.61 -5.13 -10.50
C LEU A 88 -8.30 -4.19 -11.68
N GLY A 89 -7.02 -3.88 -11.91
CA GLY A 89 -6.55 -3.18 -13.10
C GLY A 89 -6.80 -3.96 -14.37
N ALA A 90 -6.37 -5.22 -14.42
CA ALA A 90 -6.61 -6.12 -15.56
C ALA A 90 -8.10 -6.35 -15.83
N LEU A 91 -8.89 -6.57 -14.75
CA LEU A 91 -10.34 -6.67 -14.85
C LEU A 91 -10.98 -5.41 -15.44
N LEU A 92 -10.48 -4.24 -15.08
CA LEU A 92 -11.00 -2.97 -15.60
C LEU A 92 -10.67 -2.79 -17.09
N VAL A 93 -9.46 -3.17 -17.51
CA VAL A 93 -9.09 -3.21 -18.95
C VAL A 93 -10.01 -4.15 -19.72
N ALA A 94 -10.26 -5.35 -19.20
CA ALA A 94 -11.16 -6.30 -19.85
C ALA A 94 -12.62 -5.79 -19.98
N LYS A 95 -13.09 -5.00 -18.99
CA LYS A 95 -14.45 -4.46 -18.98
C LYS A 95 -14.63 -3.17 -19.77
N ARG A 96 -13.62 -2.30 -19.80
CA ARG A 96 -13.73 -0.92 -20.33
C ARG A 96 -12.66 -0.54 -21.34
N GLY A 97 -11.78 -1.47 -21.70
CA GLY A 97 -10.62 -1.20 -22.56
C GLY A 97 -9.56 -0.31 -21.88
N TRP A 98 -8.47 -0.09 -22.59
CA TRP A 98 -7.32 0.68 -22.08
C TRP A 98 -7.62 2.15 -21.83
N ALA A 99 -8.39 2.79 -22.72
CA ALA A 99 -8.83 4.17 -22.54
C ALA A 99 -9.73 4.33 -21.30
N GLY A 100 -10.67 3.40 -21.10
CA GLY A 100 -11.53 3.37 -19.93
C GLY A 100 -10.76 3.09 -18.64
N PHE A 101 -9.74 2.24 -18.69
CA PHE A 101 -8.82 2.01 -17.58
C PHE A 101 -8.06 3.28 -17.20
N TRP A 102 -7.41 3.94 -18.16
CA TRP A 102 -6.64 5.15 -17.94
C TRP A 102 -7.49 6.29 -17.35
N ASN A 103 -8.64 6.57 -17.99
CA ASN A 103 -9.56 7.59 -17.50
C ASN A 103 -10.06 7.31 -16.06
N ASN A 104 -10.30 6.05 -15.74
CA ASN A 104 -10.64 5.65 -14.38
C ASN A 104 -9.50 5.93 -13.38
N ARG A 105 -8.22 5.65 -13.76
CA ARG A 105 -7.06 5.92 -12.91
C ARG A 105 -6.88 7.42 -12.66
N ILE A 106 -7.00 8.23 -13.69
CA ILE A 106 -6.96 9.70 -13.55
C ILE A 106 -8.02 10.17 -12.57
N ARG A 107 -9.28 9.76 -12.76
CA ARG A 107 -10.40 10.23 -11.93
C ARG A 107 -10.36 9.73 -10.49
N ARG A 108 -9.93 8.47 -10.26
CA ARG A 108 -10.03 7.81 -8.96
C ARG A 108 -8.73 7.77 -8.16
N ILE A 109 -7.61 8.09 -8.77
CA ILE A 109 -6.32 8.10 -8.10
C ILE A 109 -5.65 9.46 -8.26
N CYS A 110 -5.46 9.94 -9.51
CA CYS A 110 -4.68 11.16 -9.77
C CYS A 110 -5.38 12.40 -9.18
N TYR A 111 -6.66 12.62 -9.45
CA TYR A 111 -7.38 13.77 -8.90
C TYR A 111 -7.48 13.73 -7.37
N PRO A 112 -7.90 12.61 -6.72
CA PRO A 112 -7.85 12.54 -5.27
C PRO A 112 -6.44 12.76 -4.71
N PHE A 113 -5.40 12.17 -5.32
CA PHE A 113 -4.02 12.40 -4.90
C PHE A 113 -3.67 13.90 -4.92
N ALA A 114 -3.91 14.59 -6.02
CA ALA A 114 -3.59 16.02 -6.16
C ALA A 114 -4.35 16.87 -5.14
N VAL A 115 -5.67 16.67 -5.02
CA VAL A 115 -6.52 17.43 -4.09
C VAL A 115 -6.14 17.18 -2.64
N PHE A 116 -6.02 15.88 -2.26
CA PHE A 116 -5.73 15.54 -0.86
C PHE A 116 -4.28 15.78 -0.46
N SER A 117 -3.32 15.69 -1.37
CA SER A 117 -1.94 16.12 -1.08
C SER A 117 -1.88 17.62 -0.76
N ALA A 118 -2.60 18.44 -1.53
CA ALA A 118 -2.67 19.89 -1.29
C ALA A 118 -3.39 20.25 0.02
N LEU A 119 -4.47 19.52 0.36
CA LEU A 119 -5.25 19.78 1.58
C LEU A 119 -4.59 19.18 2.83
N MET A 120 -4.18 17.92 2.78
CA MET A 120 -3.66 17.20 3.94
C MET A 120 -2.20 17.56 4.23
N GLY A 121 -1.42 17.93 3.22
CA GLY A 121 -0.02 18.30 3.41
C GLY A 121 0.19 19.37 4.48
N PRO A 122 -0.40 20.57 4.34
CA PRO A 122 -0.30 21.61 5.37
C PRO A 122 -0.80 21.15 6.74
N LEU A 123 -1.91 20.38 6.78
CA LEU A 123 -2.48 19.88 8.03
C LEU A 123 -1.55 18.88 8.73
N VAL A 124 -0.90 18.00 7.99
CA VAL A 124 0.07 17.03 8.56
C VAL A 124 1.31 17.76 9.07
N ILE A 125 1.81 18.78 8.35
CA ILE A 125 2.92 19.61 8.81
C ILE A 125 2.54 20.30 10.13
N ALA A 126 1.42 21.02 10.15
CA ALA A 126 0.94 21.73 11.34
C ALA A 126 0.77 20.79 12.53
N ALA A 127 0.10 19.65 12.32
CA ALA A 127 -0.12 18.63 13.33
C ALA A 127 1.19 18.01 13.87
N SER A 128 2.15 17.76 12.99
CA SER A 128 3.46 17.19 13.37
C SER A 128 4.30 18.20 14.17
N VAL A 129 4.34 19.46 13.74
CA VAL A 129 5.04 20.53 14.48
C VAL A 129 4.39 20.73 15.84
N TYR A 130 3.06 20.79 15.87
CA TYR A 130 2.32 20.92 17.14
C TYR A 130 2.67 19.80 18.10
N SER A 131 2.51 18.54 17.71
CA SER A 131 2.78 17.42 18.61
C SER A 131 4.25 17.29 18.99
N PHE A 132 5.18 17.57 18.07
CA PHE A 132 6.61 17.60 18.41
C PHE A 132 6.90 18.60 19.53
N ARG A 133 6.30 19.79 19.48
CA ARG A 133 6.47 20.84 20.49
C ARG A 133 5.73 20.56 21.78
N ALA A 134 4.46 20.15 21.69
CA ALA A 134 3.64 19.83 22.85
C ALA A 134 4.21 18.67 23.67
N LEU A 135 4.62 17.58 23.02
CA LEU A 135 5.26 16.44 23.67
C LEU A 135 6.65 16.77 24.22
N GLY A 136 7.32 17.77 23.65
CA GLY A 136 8.59 18.31 24.16
C GLY A 136 8.43 19.34 25.31
N GLY A 137 7.21 19.61 25.77
CA GLY A 137 6.94 20.55 26.87
C GLY A 137 7.02 22.03 26.49
N ASP A 138 6.94 22.36 25.19
CA ASP A 138 6.90 23.78 24.74
C ASP A 138 5.60 24.43 25.27
N PRO A 139 5.66 25.58 25.95
CA PRO A 139 4.47 26.24 26.49
C PRO A 139 3.56 26.84 25.41
N ASP A 140 4.07 27.08 24.20
CA ASP A 140 3.29 27.63 23.08
C ASP A 140 3.48 26.83 21.78
N PRO A 141 2.97 25.58 21.73
CA PRO A 141 3.10 24.75 20.51
C PRO A 141 2.41 25.35 19.30
N TRP A 142 1.27 26.05 19.48
CA TRP A 142 0.53 26.70 18.39
C TRP A 142 1.27 27.91 17.83
N GLY A 143 1.87 28.73 18.67
CA GLY A 143 2.73 29.84 18.19
C GLY A 143 3.91 29.32 17.36
N ARG A 144 4.46 28.14 17.69
CA ARG A 144 5.47 27.47 16.84
C ARG A 144 4.92 27.04 15.47
N VAL A 145 3.72 26.50 15.42
CA VAL A 145 3.06 26.18 14.14
C VAL A 145 2.94 27.46 13.31
N VAL A 146 2.38 28.53 13.88
CA VAL A 146 2.24 29.82 13.18
C VAL A 146 3.59 30.34 12.70
N SER A 147 4.63 30.30 13.53
CA SER A 147 5.98 30.77 13.16
C SER A 147 6.57 30.00 11.98
N VAL A 148 6.36 28.69 11.90
CA VAL A 148 6.83 27.87 10.77
C VAL A 148 6.17 28.32 9.46
N PHE A 149 4.86 28.54 9.46
CA PHE A 149 4.15 28.93 8.24
C PHE A 149 4.36 30.40 7.85
N THR A 150 4.64 31.29 8.82
CA THR A 150 4.94 32.70 8.54
C THR A 150 6.38 32.92 8.11
N SER A 151 7.34 32.16 8.65
CA SER A 151 8.75 32.24 8.25
C SER A 151 9.00 31.62 6.87
N ASP A 152 8.22 30.63 6.48
CA ASP A 152 8.34 29.96 5.20
C ASP A 152 6.96 29.66 4.57
N ARG A 153 6.40 30.68 3.92
CA ARG A 153 5.13 30.58 3.19
C ARG A 153 5.12 29.52 2.07
N TRP A 154 6.30 29.10 1.61
CA TRP A 154 6.45 28.07 0.59
C TRP A 154 6.64 26.68 1.15
N LEU A 155 6.69 26.52 2.47
CA LEU A 155 6.89 25.24 3.12
C LEU A 155 5.87 24.17 2.68
N PRO A 156 4.55 24.45 2.61
CA PRO A 156 3.59 23.46 2.14
C PRO A 156 3.86 22.99 0.71
N LEU A 157 4.21 23.90 -0.17
CA LEU A 157 4.53 23.58 -1.57
C LEU A 157 5.83 22.77 -1.67
N ARG A 158 6.89 23.21 -0.99
CA ARG A 158 8.15 22.46 -0.98
C ARG A 158 7.98 21.07 -0.38
N HIS A 159 7.18 20.95 0.65
CA HIS A 159 6.88 19.66 1.26
C HIS A 159 6.08 18.78 0.31
N MET A 160 5.05 19.31 -0.35
CA MET A 160 4.30 18.59 -1.37
C MET A 160 5.21 18.10 -2.51
N LEU A 161 6.26 18.84 -2.82
CA LEU A 161 7.27 18.48 -3.83
C LEU A 161 8.39 17.57 -3.28
N GLY A 162 8.34 17.16 -2.01
CA GLY A 162 9.39 16.33 -1.40
C GLY A 162 10.70 17.06 -1.12
N MET A 163 10.69 18.39 -1.09
CA MET A 163 11.88 19.25 -0.98
C MET A 163 12.12 19.78 0.45
N THR A 164 11.48 19.23 1.47
CA THR A 164 11.59 19.74 2.84
C THR A 164 12.18 18.74 3.81
N ARG A 165 12.87 19.29 4.83
CA ARG A 165 13.24 18.57 6.04
C ARG A 165 12.45 19.15 7.21
N LEU A 166 11.72 18.32 7.93
CA LEU A 166 11.07 18.68 9.18
C LEU A 166 11.88 18.13 10.34
N ASN A 167 12.29 19.01 11.27
CA ASN A 167 13.07 18.62 12.46
C ASN A 167 14.37 17.85 12.12
N GLY A 168 15.04 18.20 11.02
CA GLY A 168 16.26 17.51 10.57
C GLY A 168 16.03 16.17 9.85
N VAL A 169 14.81 15.69 9.84
CA VAL A 169 14.41 14.47 9.12
C VAL A 169 13.98 14.82 7.71
N SER A 170 14.53 14.14 6.70
CA SER A 170 14.08 14.28 5.31
C SER A 170 12.60 13.96 5.23
N ALA A 171 11.81 14.87 4.69
CA ALA A 171 10.39 14.62 4.52
C ALA A 171 10.18 13.45 3.56
N VAL A 172 9.26 12.58 3.91
CA VAL A 172 8.72 11.58 3.00
C VAL A 172 8.18 12.30 1.77
N GLY A 173 8.40 11.73 0.59
CA GLY A 173 8.05 12.32 -0.71
C GLY A 173 6.64 12.90 -0.84
N PRO A 174 6.24 13.36 -2.04
CA PRO A 174 5.00 14.09 -2.24
C PRO A 174 3.80 13.34 -1.69
N GLY A 175 2.95 14.09 -0.97
CA GLY A 175 1.72 13.56 -0.43
C GLY A 175 1.88 12.75 0.85
N PHE A 176 3.02 12.75 1.53
CA PHE A 176 3.22 12.03 2.80
C PHE A 176 2.80 10.55 2.72
N HIS A 177 1.78 10.18 3.49
CA HIS A 177 1.17 8.87 3.50
C HIS A 177 0.44 8.50 2.19
N LEU A 178 0.19 9.47 1.31
CA LEU A 178 -0.47 9.27 0.01
C LEU A 178 0.49 8.80 -1.10
N TRP A 179 1.80 8.66 -0.82
CA TRP A 179 2.81 8.18 -1.77
C TRP A 179 2.41 6.89 -2.51
N PHE A 180 1.66 6.04 -1.85
CA PHE A 180 1.11 4.82 -2.42
C PHE A 180 0.18 5.06 -3.63
N LEU A 181 -0.60 6.16 -3.66
CA LEU A 181 -1.41 6.53 -4.82
C LEU A 181 -0.54 6.95 -6.00
N TYR A 182 0.58 7.60 -5.72
CA TYR A 182 1.58 7.94 -6.72
C TYR A 182 2.14 6.68 -7.39
N ASP A 183 2.57 5.69 -6.62
CA ASP A 183 3.06 4.42 -7.16
C ASP A 183 2.00 3.71 -8.02
N LEU A 184 0.74 3.69 -7.57
CA LEU A 184 -0.36 3.13 -8.35
C LEU A 184 -0.56 3.82 -9.69
N MET A 185 -0.38 5.15 -9.75
CA MET A 185 -0.44 5.88 -11.01
C MET A 185 0.76 5.54 -11.90
N ALA A 186 1.95 5.44 -11.33
CA ALA A 186 3.14 5.04 -12.07
C ALA A 186 3.00 3.64 -12.67
N TYR A 187 2.51 2.65 -11.90
CA TYR A 187 2.25 1.30 -12.44
C TYR A 187 1.15 1.29 -13.49
N ALA A 188 0.12 2.10 -13.34
CA ALA A 188 -0.92 2.23 -14.37
C ALA A 188 -0.35 2.84 -15.67
N ALA A 189 0.50 3.86 -15.56
CA ALA A 189 1.17 4.48 -16.70
C ALA A 189 2.13 3.49 -17.39
N LEU A 190 2.92 2.74 -16.61
CA LEU A 190 3.81 1.68 -17.13
C LEU A 190 3.02 0.58 -17.85
N ALA A 191 1.88 0.15 -17.31
CA ALA A 191 1.03 -0.84 -17.95
C ALA A 191 0.49 -0.35 -19.31
N VAL A 192 0.05 0.92 -19.37
CA VAL A 192 -0.39 1.55 -20.64
C VAL A 192 0.78 1.68 -21.62
N ALA A 193 1.93 2.16 -21.16
CA ALA A 193 3.12 2.32 -22.00
C ALA A 193 3.59 0.97 -22.57
N LEU A 194 3.63 -0.08 -21.74
CA LEU A 194 3.96 -1.43 -22.16
C LEU A 194 2.95 -1.96 -23.20
N HIS A 195 1.66 -1.75 -22.96
CA HIS A 195 0.64 -2.13 -23.94
C HIS A 195 0.84 -1.45 -25.30
N VAL A 196 1.08 -0.13 -25.30
CA VAL A 196 1.33 0.64 -26.53
C VAL A 196 2.59 0.15 -27.23
N ALA A 197 3.68 -0.10 -26.48
CA ALA A 197 4.93 -0.61 -27.04
C ALA A 197 4.76 -2.00 -27.66
N VAL A 198 4.13 -2.92 -26.95
CA VAL A 198 3.84 -4.28 -27.42
C VAL A 198 2.97 -4.22 -28.69
N ARG A 199 1.93 -3.40 -28.71
CA ARG A 199 1.06 -3.23 -29.86
C ARG A 199 1.83 -2.70 -31.09
N ARG A 200 2.63 -1.64 -30.92
CA ARG A 200 3.46 -1.10 -32.01
C ARG A 200 4.43 -2.14 -32.58
N LEU A 201 5.08 -2.92 -31.72
CA LEU A 201 5.99 -3.98 -32.13
C LEU A 201 5.25 -5.12 -32.87
N SER A 202 4.04 -5.47 -32.43
CA SER A 202 3.22 -6.47 -33.07
C SER A 202 2.73 -5.98 -34.45
N ASP A 203 2.33 -4.71 -34.57
CA ASP A 203 1.83 -4.11 -35.78
C ASP A 203 2.96 -3.90 -36.82
N SER A 204 4.21 -3.77 -36.38
CA SER A 204 5.36 -3.52 -37.27
C SER A 204 5.88 -4.76 -37.99
N SER A 205 5.64 -5.98 -37.47
CA SER A 205 6.16 -7.22 -38.06
C SER A 205 5.37 -8.45 -37.64
N PRO A 206 4.90 -9.29 -38.57
CA PRO A 206 4.28 -10.57 -38.24
C PRO A 206 5.19 -11.51 -37.45
N LYS A 207 6.51 -11.48 -37.69
CA LYS A 207 7.50 -12.25 -36.90
C LYS A 207 7.61 -11.69 -35.48
N GLY A 208 7.56 -10.37 -35.31
CA GLY A 208 7.53 -9.70 -34.00
C GLY A 208 6.28 -10.09 -33.20
N ALA A 209 5.12 -10.05 -33.82
CA ALA A 209 3.87 -10.48 -33.21
C ALA A 209 3.93 -11.95 -32.73
N ALA A 210 4.38 -12.88 -33.58
CA ALA A 210 4.52 -14.28 -33.20
C ALA A 210 5.54 -14.51 -32.08
N CYS A 211 6.63 -13.74 -32.04
CA CYS A 211 7.63 -13.79 -30.98
C CYS A 211 7.03 -13.32 -29.64
N ILE A 212 6.33 -12.19 -29.63
CA ILE A 212 5.65 -11.64 -28.45
C ILE A 212 4.61 -12.62 -27.91
N ASP A 213 3.79 -13.21 -28.78
CA ASP A 213 2.78 -14.18 -28.38
C ASP A 213 3.40 -15.44 -27.77
N ARG A 214 4.51 -15.92 -28.32
CA ARG A 214 5.26 -17.05 -27.77
C ARG A 214 5.83 -16.74 -26.39
N ILE A 215 6.47 -15.56 -26.24
CA ILE A 215 7.00 -15.10 -24.92
C ILE A 215 5.87 -15.02 -23.92
N ARG A 216 4.76 -14.40 -24.29
CA ARG A 216 3.58 -14.25 -23.41
C ARG A 216 3.02 -15.61 -23.01
N GLN A 217 2.85 -16.55 -23.94
CA GLN A 217 2.34 -17.89 -23.65
C GLN A 217 3.29 -18.66 -22.72
N THR A 218 4.58 -18.68 -23.05
CA THR A 218 5.59 -19.40 -22.24
C THR A 218 5.66 -18.80 -20.83
N PHE A 219 5.71 -17.48 -20.72
CA PHE A 219 5.74 -16.80 -19.41
C PHE A 219 4.47 -17.08 -18.61
N SER A 220 3.28 -16.96 -19.22
CA SER A 220 2.02 -17.21 -18.53
C SER A 220 1.87 -18.67 -18.09
N ALA A 221 2.31 -19.62 -18.90
CA ALA A 221 2.29 -21.04 -18.54
C ALA A 221 3.26 -21.36 -17.39
N GLY A 222 4.49 -20.84 -17.46
CA GLY A 222 5.49 -21.02 -16.40
C GLY A 222 5.04 -20.39 -15.08
N LEU A 223 4.51 -19.16 -15.13
CA LEU A 223 3.96 -18.49 -13.97
C LEU A 223 2.78 -19.27 -13.37
N ALA A 224 1.86 -19.75 -14.21
CA ALA A 224 0.73 -20.55 -13.77
C ALA A 224 1.18 -21.85 -13.08
N ALA A 225 2.19 -22.53 -13.61
CA ALA A 225 2.73 -23.74 -13.03
C ALA A 225 3.35 -23.48 -11.63
N VAL A 226 4.15 -22.42 -11.50
CA VAL A 226 4.73 -22.03 -10.19
C VAL A 226 3.64 -21.62 -9.20
N MET A 227 2.68 -20.81 -9.62
CA MET A 227 1.64 -20.28 -8.73
C MET A 227 0.61 -21.33 -8.30
N ALA A 228 0.39 -22.37 -9.11
CA ALA A 228 -0.56 -23.44 -8.80
C ALA A 228 -0.12 -24.31 -7.59
N GLN A 229 1.18 -24.43 -7.35
CA GLN A 229 1.73 -25.27 -6.28
C GLN A 229 2.22 -24.39 -5.11
N PRO A 230 1.57 -24.41 -3.93
CA PRO A 230 1.90 -23.53 -2.81
C PRO A 230 3.37 -23.64 -2.36
N THR A 231 3.93 -24.85 -2.31
CA THR A 231 5.32 -25.06 -1.90
C THR A 231 6.30 -24.49 -2.93
N VAL A 232 6.11 -24.79 -4.22
CA VAL A 232 6.98 -24.28 -5.30
C VAL A 232 6.91 -22.76 -5.36
N ARG A 233 5.70 -22.18 -5.29
CA ARG A 233 5.48 -20.75 -5.23
C ARG A 233 6.25 -20.12 -4.06
N THR A 234 6.12 -20.69 -2.87
CA THR A 234 6.80 -20.19 -1.68
C THR A 234 8.31 -20.25 -1.87
N LEU A 235 8.87 -21.36 -2.31
CA LEU A 235 10.31 -21.50 -2.53
C LEU A 235 10.85 -20.53 -3.58
N VAL A 236 10.20 -20.44 -4.75
CA VAL A 236 10.63 -19.54 -5.85
C VAL A 236 10.55 -18.07 -5.43
N LEU A 237 9.44 -17.64 -4.84
CA LEU A 237 9.28 -16.25 -4.43
C LEU A 237 10.18 -15.90 -3.24
N THR A 238 10.40 -16.83 -2.31
CA THR A 238 11.35 -16.66 -1.21
C THR A 238 12.77 -16.52 -1.73
N ALA A 239 13.18 -17.36 -2.68
CA ALA A 239 14.50 -17.26 -3.28
C ALA A 239 14.70 -15.91 -3.98
N LEU A 240 13.75 -15.48 -4.81
CA LEU A 240 13.81 -14.21 -5.52
C LEU A 240 13.82 -13.01 -4.55
N TYR A 241 12.89 -12.97 -3.61
CA TYR A 241 12.75 -11.84 -2.69
C TYR A 241 13.88 -11.82 -1.66
N GLY A 242 14.28 -12.97 -1.10
CA GLY A 242 15.41 -13.09 -0.17
C GLY A 242 16.74 -12.70 -0.81
N SER A 243 16.98 -13.10 -2.06
CA SER A 243 18.16 -12.66 -2.81
C SER A 243 18.16 -11.14 -3.04
N LEU A 244 17.00 -10.56 -3.34
CA LEU A 244 16.87 -9.12 -3.50
C LEU A 244 17.14 -8.39 -2.18
N LEU A 245 16.57 -8.83 -1.06
CA LEU A 245 16.84 -8.27 0.27
C LEU A 245 18.33 -8.35 0.63
N SER A 246 18.95 -9.49 0.41
CA SER A 246 20.39 -9.69 0.65
C SER A 246 21.25 -8.76 -0.21
N ALA A 247 20.93 -8.63 -1.50
CA ALA A 247 21.66 -7.76 -2.41
C ALA A 247 21.52 -6.27 -2.03
N THR A 248 20.34 -5.84 -1.61
CA THR A 248 20.12 -4.44 -1.19
C THR A 248 20.95 -4.07 0.02
N GLU A 249 21.05 -4.96 0.99
CA GLU A 249 21.86 -4.73 2.19
C GLU A 249 23.36 -4.68 1.84
N GLN A 250 23.85 -5.62 1.02
CA GLN A 250 25.25 -5.63 0.58
C GLN A 250 25.64 -4.37 -0.21
N LEU A 251 24.70 -3.79 -0.94
CA LEU A 251 24.90 -2.56 -1.70
C LEU A 251 24.71 -1.29 -0.85
N GLY A 252 24.35 -1.43 0.42
CA GLY A 252 24.01 -0.29 1.30
C GLY A 252 22.77 0.50 0.84
N VAL A 253 21.89 -0.16 0.07
CA VAL A 253 20.68 0.46 -0.47
C VAL A 253 19.52 0.18 0.48
N PRO A 254 18.63 1.18 0.76
CA PRO A 254 17.47 0.96 1.61
C PRO A 254 16.63 -0.23 1.16
N THR A 255 16.28 -1.07 2.13
CA THR A 255 15.44 -2.24 1.88
C THR A 255 14.03 -1.84 1.42
N PRO A 256 13.23 -2.75 0.79
CA PRO A 256 11.85 -2.51 0.37
C PRO A 256 10.88 -2.08 1.49
N ARG A 257 11.36 -1.94 2.71
CA ARG A 257 10.60 -1.44 3.87
C ARG A 257 10.42 0.07 3.88
N VAL A 258 11.21 0.79 3.07
CA VAL A 258 11.11 2.25 2.94
C VAL A 258 10.05 2.58 1.88
N PRO A 259 9.22 3.62 2.08
CA PRO A 259 8.31 4.11 1.05
C PRO A 259 9.07 4.43 -0.25
N SER A 260 8.60 3.94 -1.40
CA SER A 260 9.21 4.25 -2.69
C SER A 260 8.89 5.67 -3.14
N GLY A 261 7.64 6.03 -3.17
CA GLY A 261 7.13 7.36 -3.49
C GLY A 261 7.98 8.15 -4.50
N TRP A 262 8.02 9.45 -4.30
CA TRP A 262 8.76 10.39 -5.16
C TRP A 262 10.28 10.16 -5.24
N PHE A 263 10.86 9.47 -4.29
CA PHE A 263 12.29 9.17 -4.27
C PHE A 263 12.77 8.36 -5.48
N VAL A 264 11.86 7.70 -6.21
CA VAL A 264 12.17 6.99 -7.46
C VAL A 264 12.94 7.87 -8.46
N PHE A 265 12.70 9.18 -8.48
CA PHE A 265 13.37 10.09 -9.41
C PHE A 265 14.59 10.82 -8.81
N THR A 266 14.73 10.83 -7.49
CA THR A 266 15.77 11.60 -6.80
C THR A 266 16.80 10.74 -6.10
N ASP A 267 16.48 9.48 -5.81
CA ASP A 267 17.31 8.55 -5.09
C ASP A 267 17.23 7.16 -5.72
N ALA A 268 18.36 6.66 -6.20
CA ALA A 268 18.47 5.33 -6.82
C ALA A 268 17.99 4.21 -5.89
N SER A 269 18.11 4.40 -4.58
CA SER A 269 17.67 3.42 -3.57
C SER A 269 16.16 3.18 -3.56
N ALA A 270 15.37 4.16 -3.97
CA ALA A 270 13.91 4.07 -4.03
C ALA A 270 13.40 3.16 -5.17
N TRP A 271 14.23 2.85 -6.16
CA TRP A 271 13.84 1.94 -7.24
C TRP A 271 13.55 0.54 -6.76
N ILE A 272 14.20 0.08 -5.70
CA ILE A 272 14.03 -1.31 -5.22
C ILE A 272 12.65 -1.52 -4.61
N PRO A 273 12.18 -0.72 -3.64
CA PRO A 273 10.79 -0.79 -3.19
C PRO A 273 9.79 -0.67 -4.33
N PHE A 274 10.01 0.25 -5.26
CA PHE A 274 9.16 0.44 -6.43
C PHE A 274 9.09 -0.82 -7.31
N LEU A 275 10.22 -1.47 -7.60
CA LEU A 275 10.26 -2.71 -8.37
C LEU A 275 9.58 -3.87 -7.64
N VAL A 276 9.80 -4.00 -6.32
CA VAL A 276 9.16 -5.05 -5.52
C VAL A 276 7.64 -4.91 -5.54
N TYR A 277 7.13 -3.72 -5.24
CA TYR A 277 5.68 -3.47 -5.24
C TYR A 277 5.09 -3.56 -6.66
N GLY A 278 5.84 -3.09 -7.67
CA GLY A 278 5.50 -3.28 -9.09
C GLY A 278 5.44 -4.75 -9.48
N GLY A 279 6.31 -5.61 -8.93
CA GLY A 279 6.25 -7.06 -9.09
C GLY A 279 4.96 -7.66 -8.54
N TYR A 280 4.52 -7.26 -7.35
CA TYR A 280 3.22 -7.69 -6.80
C TYR A 280 2.03 -7.17 -7.63
N PHE A 281 2.11 -5.95 -8.14
CA PHE A 281 1.10 -5.41 -9.06
C PHE A 281 1.05 -6.23 -10.36
N ALA A 282 2.19 -6.52 -10.99
CA ALA A 282 2.28 -7.32 -12.20
C ALA A 282 1.81 -8.76 -11.97
N LEU A 283 2.14 -9.35 -10.81
CA LEU A 283 1.67 -10.66 -10.41
C LEU A 283 0.14 -10.69 -10.26
N GLY A 284 -0.45 -9.69 -9.60
CA GLY A 284 -1.90 -9.56 -9.50
C GLY A 284 -2.57 -9.39 -10.87
N TRP A 285 -1.96 -8.62 -11.76
CA TRP A 285 -2.43 -8.45 -13.13
C TRP A 285 -2.46 -9.77 -13.89
N SER A 286 -1.40 -10.58 -13.76
CA SER A 286 -1.29 -11.88 -14.42
C SER A 286 -2.28 -12.93 -13.91
N PHE A 287 -2.83 -12.75 -12.70
CA PHE A 287 -3.88 -13.63 -12.15
C PHE A 287 -5.23 -13.45 -12.84
N PHE A 288 -5.43 -12.35 -13.53
CA PHE A 288 -6.66 -12.15 -14.29
C PHE A 288 -6.72 -13.11 -15.50
N GLY A 289 -7.81 -13.87 -15.59
CA GLY A 289 -8.00 -14.88 -16.63
C GLY A 289 -7.33 -16.24 -16.38
N ALA A 290 -6.44 -16.34 -15.41
CA ALA A 290 -5.83 -17.61 -15.03
C ALA A 290 -6.71 -18.42 -14.07
N PRO A 291 -6.78 -19.76 -14.19
CA PRO A 291 -7.58 -20.61 -13.30
C PRO A 291 -6.96 -20.76 -11.89
N LEU A 292 -6.04 -19.90 -11.52
CA LEU A 292 -5.22 -19.99 -10.31
C LEU A 292 -5.99 -19.81 -8.99
N TRP A 293 -7.13 -19.13 -9.04
CA TRP A 293 -7.90 -18.77 -7.84
C TRP A 293 -8.44 -19.98 -7.07
N SER A 294 -8.86 -21.03 -7.78
CA SER A 294 -9.35 -22.26 -7.16
C SER A 294 -8.27 -23.05 -6.42
N HIS A 295 -7.01 -22.90 -6.87
CA HIS A 295 -5.86 -23.50 -6.20
C HIS A 295 -5.39 -22.66 -5.00
N MET A 296 -5.56 -21.33 -5.06
CA MET A 296 -5.13 -20.43 -3.99
C MET A 296 -6.02 -20.49 -2.75
N SER A 297 -7.32 -20.73 -2.90
CA SER A 297 -8.27 -20.78 -1.77
C SER A 297 -8.22 -22.07 -0.94
N ARG A 298 -7.36 -23.02 -1.31
CA ARG A 298 -7.23 -24.28 -0.57
C ARG A 298 -6.31 -24.14 0.63
N ASN A 299 -6.82 -24.48 1.82
CA ASN A 299 -6.06 -24.60 3.07
C ASN A 299 -5.12 -23.42 3.39
N PRO A 300 -5.64 -22.21 3.64
CA PRO A 300 -4.81 -21.04 3.98
C PRO A 300 -4.12 -21.18 5.33
N GLY A 301 -4.63 -22.03 6.21
CA GLY A 301 -4.22 -22.11 7.62
C GLY A 301 -2.73 -22.40 7.81
N TRP A 302 -2.17 -23.38 7.09
CA TRP A 302 -0.78 -23.73 7.26
C TRP A 302 0.17 -22.58 6.83
N GLN A 303 -0.18 -21.83 5.78
CA GLN A 303 0.60 -20.70 5.32
C GLN A 303 0.58 -19.56 6.34
N LEU A 304 -0.58 -19.28 6.94
CA LEU A 304 -0.73 -18.27 7.98
C LEU A 304 0.03 -18.67 9.25
N VAL A 305 -0.10 -19.93 9.69
CA VAL A 305 0.58 -20.42 10.88
C VAL A 305 2.11 -20.41 10.67
N LEU A 306 2.59 -21.01 9.59
CA LEU A 306 4.03 -21.06 9.32
C LEU A 306 4.60 -19.65 9.09
N GLY A 307 3.92 -18.80 8.32
CA GLY A 307 4.34 -17.42 8.09
C GLY A 307 4.37 -16.62 9.38
N GLY A 308 3.37 -16.77 10.25
CA GLY A 308 3.32 -16.12 11.57
C GLY A 308 4.41 -16.63 12.50
N VAL A 309 4.67 -17.94 12.54
CA VAL A 309 5.75 -18.53 13.34
C VAL A 309 7.13 -18.05 12.89
N LEU A 310 7.41 -18.06 11.58
CA LEU A 310 8.68 -17.54 11.05
C LEU A 310 8.83 -16.06 11.38
N HIS A 311 7.74 -15.30 11.29
CA HIS A 311 7.76 -13.88 11.64
C HIS A 311 8.04 -13.67 13.13
N LEU A 312 7.42 -14.47 14.01
CA LEU A 312 7.68 -14.42 15.44
C LEU A 312 9.14 -14.79 15.77
N VAL A 313 9.66 -15.83 15.13
CA VAL A 313 11.09 -16.21 15.25
C VAL A 313 11.99 -15.03 14.90
N LEU A 314 11.74 -14.38 13.76
CA LEU A 314 12.49 -13.19 13.35
C LEU A 314 12.43 -12.06 14.38
N GLN A 315 11.27 -11.83 15.01
CA GLN A 315 11.14 -10.81 16.03
C GLN A 315 11.90 -11.15 17.32
N VAL A 316 11.86 -12.41 17.73
CA VAL A 316 12.52 -12.86 18.98
C VAL A 316 14.03 -12.97 18.81
N THR A 317 14.51 -13.44 17.66
CA THR A 317 15.95 -13.67 17.42
C THR A 317 16.69 -12.45 16.90
N GLY A 318 16.01 -11.59 16.16
CA GLY A 318 16.64 -10.47 15.45
C GLY A 318 16.21 -9.09 15.94
N GLY A 319 15.02 -8.92 16.47
CA GLY A 319 14.46 -7.64 16.92
C GLY A 319 14.87 -6.41 16.09
N PRO A 320 14.40 -5.20 16.43
CA PRO A 320 14.78 -3.99 15.68
C PRO A 320 16.29 -3.67 15.70
N LYS A 321 17.03 -4.26 16.63
CA LYS A 321 18.48 -4.04 16.80
C LYS A 321 19.35 -5.05 16.03
N GLY A 322 18.77 -6.18 15.58
CA GLY A 322 19.50 -7.28 14.94
C GLY A 322 19.36 -7.35 13.43
N TRP A 323 18.87 -6.33 12.80
CA TRP A 323 18.66 -6.28 11.34
C TRP A 323 19.96 -6.17 10.51
N HIS A 324 21.11 -6.11 11.14
CA HIS A 324 22.42 -6.37 10.49
C HIS A 324 22.61 -7.87 10.36
N ALA A 325 21.65 -8.49 9.71
CA ALA A 325 21.53 -9.91 9.78
C ALA A 325 22.32 -10.58 8.66
N GLU A 326 22.89 -11.68 9.03
CA GLU A 326 23.47 -12.63 8.11
C GLU A 326 22.45 -13.05 7.05
N TRP A 327 22.89 -13.42 5.87
CA TRP A 327 22.07 -13.79 4.72
C TRP A 327 20.86 -14.72 5.02
N PRO A 328 20.88 -15.66 5.99
CA PRO A 328 19.72 -16.51 6.27
C PRO A 328 18.47 -15.73 6.72
N THR A 329 18.66 -14.61 7.43
CA THR A 329 17.55 -13.80 7.95
C THR A 329 16.72 -13.17 6.84
N TYR A 330 17.35 -12.77 5.73
CA TYR A 330 16.63 -12.21 4.57
C TYR A 330 15.73 -13.25 3.91
N PHE A 331 16.17 -14.50 3.85
CA PHE A 331 15.36 -15.59 3.31
C PHE A 331 14.22 -15.98 4.26
N LEU A 332 14.44 -15.97 5.57
CA LEU A 332 13.37 -16.17 6.56
C LEU A 332 12.32 -15.07 6.50
N GLU A 333 12.74 -13.81 6.37
CA GLU A 333 11.84 -12.68 6.20
C GLU A 333 11.04 -12.78 4.89
N ALA A 334 11.69 -13.10 3.79
CA ALA A 334 11.06 -13.33 2.51
C ALA A 334 10.05 -14.47 2.58
N ALA A 335 10.40 -15.60 3.21
CA ALA A 335 9.51 -16.74 3.40
C ALA A 335 8.29 -16.37 4.23
N SER A 336 8.50 -15.69 5.36
CA SER A 336 7.40 -15.19 6.21
C SER A 336 6.47 -14.26 5.42
N THR A 337 7.03 -13.28 4.70
CA THR A 337 6.26 -12.34 3.88
C THR A 337 5.43 -13.05 2.82
N VAL A 338 6.05 -13.95 2.04
CA VAL A 338 5.36 -14.71 0.97
C VAL A 338 4.24 -15.58 1.54
N LEU A 339 4.51 -16.29 2.64
CA LEU A 339 3.51 -17.13 3.30
C LEU A 339 2.33 -16.31 3.84
N LEU A 340 2.59 -15.17 4.49
CA LEU A 340 1.55 -14.29 5.00
C LEU A 340 0.75 -13.65 3.85
N VAL A 341 1.39 -13.19 2.79
CA VAL A 341 0.70 -12.62 1.61
C VAL A 341 -0.25 -13.62 0.99
N PHE A 342 0.22 -14.83 0.68
CA PHE A 342 -0.64 -15.82 0.02
C PHE A 342 -1.60 -16.51 0.99
N GLY A 343 -1.24 -16.65 2.24
CA GLY A 343 -2.13 -17.16 3.29
C GLY A 343 -3.30 -16.22 3.55
N LEU A 344 -3.04 -14.91 3.68
CA LEU A 344 -4.11 -13.92 3.84
C LEU A 344 -4.97 -13.79 2.59
N LEU A 345 -4.37 -13.77 1.39
CA LEU A 345 -5.13 -13.78 0.14
C LEU A 345 -6.08 -14.99 0.09
N ALA A 346 -5.57 -16.17 0.38
CA ALA A 346 -6.35 -17.41 0.42
C ALA A 346 -7.46 -17.36 1.49
N PHE A 347 -7.17 -16.81 2.66
CA PHE A 347 -8.13 -16.64 3.73
C PHE A 347 -9.31 -15.76 3.31
N PHE A 348 -9.03 -14.58 2.74
CA PHE A 348 -10.08 -13.68 2.28
C PHE A 348 -10.92 -14.31 1.16
N LEU A 349 -10.30 -15.00 0.22
CA LEU A 349 -10.99 -15.69 -0.87
C LEU A 349 -11.88 -16.84 -0.36
N ALA A 350 -11.48 -17.53 0.69
CA ALA A 350 -12.24 -18.65 1.24
C ALA A 350 -13.38 -18.21 2.17
N TYR A 351 -13.14 -17.20 3.02
CA TYR A 351 -14.02 -16.91 4.16
C TYR A 351 -14.68 -15.53 4.12
N VAL A 352 -14.16 -14.56 3.35
CA VAL A 352 -14.66 -13.17 3.32
C VAL A 352 -15.28 -12.83 1.96
N ASN A 353 -16.03 -13.75 1.39
CA ASN A 353 -16.67 -13.61 0.08
C ASN A 353 -18.10 -13.05 0.13
N ARG A 354 -18.66 -12.85 1.34
CA ARG A 354 -19.98 -12.26 1.58
C ARG A 354 -19.93 -11.31 2.78
N PRO A 355 -19.47 -10.05 2.59
CA PRO A 355 -19.36 -9.11 3.69
C PRO A 355 -20.71 -8.76 4.29
N SER A 356 -20.79 -8.69 5.63
CA SER A 356 -21.93 -8.17 6.36
C SER A 356 -22.15 -6.67 6.03
N SER A 357 -23.32 -6.13 6.37
CA SER A 357 -23.62 -4.70 6.16
C SER A 357 -22.63 -3.79 6.89
N ALA A 358 -22.23 -4.13 8.12
CA ALA A 358 -21.24 -3.39 8.87
C ALA A 358 -19.85 -3.43 8.21
N LEU A 359 -19.42 -4.63 7.77
CA LEU A 359 -18.16 -4.74 7.02
C LEU A 359 -18.24 -3.95 5.71
N ARG A 360 -19.34 -3.99 4.99
CA ARG A 360 -19.53 -3.21 3.76
C ARG A 360 -19.40 -1.70 4.00
N TYR A 361 -19.98 -1.20 5.09
CA TYR A 361 -19.79 0.20 5.49
C TYR A 361 -18.30 0.54 5.70
N LEU A 362 -17.55 -0.32 6.40
CA LEU A 362 -16.10 -0.13 6.61
C LEU A 362 -15.30 -0.21 5.31
N LEU A 363 -15.71 -1.10 4.38
CA LEU A 363 -15.10 -1.21 3.05
C LEU A 363 -15.25 0.11 2.27
N ASP A 364 -16.46 0.67 2.25
CA ASP A 364 -16.76 1.91 1.55
C ASP A 364 -16.04 3.10 2.20
N ALA A 365 -15.98 3.16 3.53
CA ALA A 365 -15.30 4.21 4.27
C ALA A 365 -13.76 4.12 4.21
N SER A 366 -13.18 2.95 3.94
CA SER A 366 -11.74 2.68 4.09
C SER A 366 -10.86 3.64 3.27
N TYR A 367 -11.28 3.98 2.06
CA TYR A 367 -10.54 4.90 1.20
C TYR A 367 -10.55 6.33 1.76
N TRP A 368 -11.69 6.79 2.30
CA TRP A 368 -11.78 8.07 2.99
C TRP A 368 -10.90 8.09 4.24
N VAL A 369 -11.02 7.08 5.10
CA VAL A 369 -10.18 6.94 6.30
C VAL A 369 -8.70 7.03 5.93
N TYR A 370 -8.28 6.33 4.87
CA TYR A 370 -6.91 6.40 4.36
C TYR A 370 -6.51 7.84 3.95
N LEU A 371 -7.37 8.61 3.33
CA LEU A 371 -7.06 9.96 2.88
C LEU A 371 -6.89 10.95 4.04
N VAL A 372 -7.66 10.81 5.14
CA VAL A 372 -7.78 11.84 6.17
C VAL A 372 -7.15 11.50 7.52
N HIS A 373 -6.74 10.24 7.77
CA HIS A 373 -6.29 9.82 9.10
C HIS A 373 -4.98 10.48 9.56
N MET A 374 -4.09 10.84 8.64
CA MET A 374 -2.73 11.24 9.00
C MET A 374 -2.65 12.52 9.84
N PRO A 375 -3.37 13.61 9.53
CA PRO A 375 -3.41 14.77 10.42
C PRO A 375 -3.89 14.41 11.83
N LEU A 376 -4.87 13.49 11.95
CA LEU A 376 -5.38 13.04 13.24
C LEU A 376 -4.32 12.25 14.04
N VAL A 377 -3.67 11.29 13.37
CA VAL A 377 -2.56 10.53 13.96
C VAL A 377 -1.44 11.46 14.44
N CYS A 378 -1.21 12.55 13.70
CA CYS A 378 -0.16 13.50 14.06
C CYS A 378 -0.58 14.47 15.17
N VAL A 379 -1.83 14.94 15.25
CA VAL A 379 -2.22 15.97 16.22
C VAL A 379 -2.66 15.41 17.57
N LEU A 380 -3.37 14.27 17.56
CA LEU A 380 -3.96 13.71 18.78
C LEU A 380 -2.96 13.41 19.91
N PRO A 381 -1.76 12.86 19.63
CA PRO A 381 -0.77 12.63 20.68
C PRO A 381 -0.39 13.90 21.44
N GLY A 382 -0.19 15.02 20.71
CA GLY A 382 0.13 16.31 21.34
C GLY A 382 -1.05 16.92 22.09
N LEU A 383 -2.29 16.76 21.59
CA LEU A 383 -3.50 17.22 22.30
C LEU A 383 -3.77 16.45 23.58
N LEU A 384 -3.38 15.19 23.65
CA LEU A 384 -3.47 14.37 24.86
C LEU A 384 -2.35 14.68 25.87
N GLY A 385 -1.37 15.51 25.49
CA GLY A 385 -0.31 16.01 26.35
C GLY A 385 0.90 15.08 26.50
N PRO A 386 1.97 15.57 27.16
CA PRO A 386 3.22 14.82 27.34
C PRO A 386 3.18 13.79 28.47
N ASP A 387 2.13 13.79 29.30
CA ASP A 387 2.06 12.96 30.49
C ASP A 387 2.13 11.47 30.17
N ALA A 388 2.75 10.73 31.05
CA ALA A 388 2.78 9.28 30.98
C ALA A 388 1.39 8.70 31.33
N TRP A 389 0.86 7.91 30.41
CA TRP A 389 -0.38 7.18 30.59
C TRP A 389 -0.09 5.73 31.00
N TRP A 390 -1.12 5.05 31.48
CA TRP A 390 -1.01 3.62 31.67
C TRP A 390 -0.69 2.94 30.34
N THR A 391 0.21 1.94 30.38
CA THR A 391 0.81 1.32 29.21
C THR A 391 -0.24 0.93 28.15
N GLY A 392 -0.07 1.44 26.94
CA GLY A 392 -0.92 1.15 25.78
C GLY A 392 -2.24 1.94 25.73
N THR A 393 -2.69 2.60 26.81
CA THR A 393 -3.99 3.30 26.81
C THR A 393 -3.99 4.53 25.91
N LYS A 394 -2.89 5.29 25.87
CA LYS A 394 -2.77 6.46 24.99
C LYS A 394 -2.75 6.05 23.50
N PHE A 395 -2.05 4.96 23.16
CA PHE A 395 -2.11 4.36 21.84
C PHE A 395 -3.55 3.99 21.45
N ALA A 396 -4.26 3.30 22.35
CA ALA A 396 -5.65 2.89 22.11
C ALA A 396 -6.58 4.11 21.96
N ALA A 397 -6.41 5.13 22.79
CA ALA A 397 -7.18 6.37 22.72
C ALA A 397 -6.97 7.08 21.36
N VAL A 398 -5.72 7.28 20.93
CA VAL A 398 -5.41 7.88 19.62
C VAL A 398 -5.97 7.04 18.48
N LEU A 399 -5.86 5.72 18.55
CA LEU A 399 -6.39 4.83 17.53
C LEU A 399 -7.92 4.92 17.41
N VAL A 400 -8.63 4.83 18.54
CA VAL A 400 -10.10 4.93 18.59
C VAL A 400 -10.58 6.30 18.12
N LEU A 401 -9.96 7.38 18.58
CA LEU A 401 -10.29 8.73 18.15
C LEU A 401 -10.03 8.93 16.65
N THR A 402 -8.90 8.44 16.14
CA THR A 402 -8.60 8.54 14.71
C THR A 402 -9.64 7.83 13.86
N TYR A 403 -10.02 6.59 14.21
CA TYR A 403 -11.07 5.86 13.49
C TYR A 403 -12.43 6.53 13.67
N GLY A 404 -12.80 6.90 14.90
CA GLY A 404 -14.08 7.51 15.20
C GLY A 404 -14.29 8.81 14.43
N LEU A 405 -13.32 9.73 14.46
CA LEU A 405 -13.38 11.00 13.75
C LEU A 405 -13.35 10.80 12.23
N SER A 406 -12.54 9.87 11.73
CA SER A 406 -12.50 9.56 10.30
C SER A 406 -13.82 8.97 9.80
N LEU A 407 -14.44 8.03 10.54
CA LEU A 407 -15.73 7.43 10.20
C LEU A 407 -16.88 8.42 10.36
N ALA A 408 -16.86 9.26 11.39
CA ALA A 408 -17.84 10.35 11.55
C ALA A 408 -17.77 11.34 10.38
N SER A 409 -16.55 11.75 9.98
CA SER A 409 -16.38 12.63 8.83
C SER A 409 -16.80 11.97 7.50
N TYR A 410 -16.60 10.65 7.35
CA TYR A 410 -17.12 9.89 6.23
C TYR A 410 -18.66 9.98 6.16
N ALA A 411 -19.32 9.69 7.26
CA ALA A 411 -20.79 9.76 7.33
C ALA A 411 -21.33 11.18 7.05
N LEU A 412 -20.65 12.21 7.56
CA LEU A 412 -21.09 13.60 7.45
C LEU A 412 -20.81 14.22 6.07
N PHE A 413 -19.66 13.92 5.44
CA PHE A 413 -19.20 14.66 4.27
C PHE A 413 -19.15 13.84 2.98
N VAL A 414 -19.08 12.51 3.07
CA VAL A 414 -18.80 11.65 1.93
C VAL A 414 -20.00 10.80 1.54
N ARG A 415 -20.54 10.04 2.49
CA ARG A 415 -21.56 9.04 2.22
C ARG A 415 -22.80 9.64 1.55
N GLY A 416 -23.12 9.17 0.34
CA GLY A 416 -24.24 9.63 -0.46
C GLY A 416 -24.14 11.07 -0.99
N LYS A 417 -23.00 11.76 -0.82
CA LYS A 417 -22.81 13.17 -1.17
C LYS A 417 -21.94 13.36 -2.43
N ALA A 418 -21.78 14.61 -2.85
CA ALA A 418 -20.97 14.95 -4.03
C ALA A 418 -19.52 14.51 -3.90
N LEU A 419 -18.95 14.61 -2.69
CA LEU A 419 -17.59 14.17 -2.41
C LEU A 419 -17.44 12.64 -2.52
N GLY A 420 -18.42 11.85 -2.09
CA GLY A 420 -18.46 10.42 -2.30
C GLY A 420 -18.48 10.05 -3.78
N ARG A 421 -19.29 10.73 -4.58
CA ARG A 421 -19.30 10.54 -6.05
C ARG A 421 -17.95 10.88 -6.69
N PHE A 422 -17.31 11.96 -6.24
CA PHE A 422 -15.94 12.31 -6.66
C PHE A 422 -14.94 11.20 -6.34
N LEU A 423 -15.00 10.65 -5.13
CA LEU A 423 -14.15 9.53 -4.71
C LEU A 423 -14.57 8.17 -5.33
N GLY A 424 -15.70 8.14 -6.00
CA GLY A 424 -16.19 7.00 -6.75
C GLY A 424 -17.11 6.05 -6.02
N GLU A 425 -17.77 6.55 -4.98
CA GLU A 425 -18.88 5.85 -4.35
C GLU A 425 -19.98 5.54 -5.37
N ARG A 426 -20.54 4.35 -5.30
CA ARG A 426 -21.64 3.96 -6.20
C ARG A 426 -22.92 4.69 -5.77
N ALA A 427 -23.72 5.14 -6.74
CA ALA A 427 -25.03 5.70 -6.43
C ALA A 427 -25.89 4.60 -5.80
N GLY A 428 -26.31 4.79 -4.54
CA GLY A 428 -27.18 3.84 -3.82
C GLY A 428 -26.48 2.92 -2.81
N SER A 429 -25.21 3.17 -2.42
CA SER A 429 -24.55 2.49 -1.28
C SER A 429 -24.87 3.14 0.05
#